data_45dcd5229a33dd25547145fae2d01661
#
_entry.id   45dcd5229a33dd25547145fae2d01661
#
_cell.length_a   1.000
_cell.length_b   1.000
_cell.length_c   1.000
_cell.angle_alpha   90.00
_cell.angle_beta   90.00
_cell.angle_gamma   90.00
#
_symmetry.space_group_name_H-M   'P 1'
#
loop_
_entity.id
_entity.type
_entity.pdbx_description
1 polymer ?
#
loop_
_entity_poly.entity_id
_entity_poly.type
_entity_poly.pdbx_seq_one_letter_code
_entity_poly.pdbx_strand_id
1 'polypeptide(L)'
;MNCGKNRSRGWEQLMPFAAALLFSGLSNAAFAQGNRGPSKPPIMLESTGAYEVGGKVITKPDDPNQTLSCDHGNVEYFIPAKRRIVGLIMWHSSSTKVWENRWDGGEGYKSIFLRRGYPVYLWDGPRIGRANWSCEPITYTPTYFDQRNFAAWRFGVTYPNWTPGVQFPTADAEAWNQATRARYDEFDTLDNALLQADAGGQAIDKIGPVVAVTNSAGGWRALLSALKAKSDNMKGIVAYETPGFVFPEGEGPEPKPNAPFGPNSVPLAEFMKLTKFPIQMVFGDNTNVGRPFWAEAIGLARTFCGIVNRHGGDCEVLLLPDVGLRGNTHIAFADLNNEAVADELSKWLQRKGLDKLAGE
;
A
#
# COMPACT_ATOMS: atom_id res chain seq x y z
N MET A 1 -30.74 -54.04 51.60
CA MET A 1 -31.26 -55.40 51.39
C MET A 1 -30.67 -55.95 50.11
N ASN A 2 -29.85 -56.97 50.27
CA ASN A 2 -29.57 -58.13 49.39
C ASN A 2 -29.37 -57.86 47.90
N CYS A 3 -28.21 -58.10 47.40
CA CYS A 3 -27.49 -59.37 47.21
C CYS A 3 -27.79 -60.00 45.88
N GLY A 4 -26.79 -60.28 45.09
CA GLY A 4 -26.87 -61.24 43.99
C GLY A 4 -25.72 -61.16 43.00
N LYS A 5 -24.63 -61.88 43.36
CA LYS A 5 -23.53 -62.27 42.45
C LYS A 5 -24.06 -63.17 41.34
N ASN A 6 -23.53 -63.06 40.11
CA ASN A 6 -22.89 -64.27 39.55
C ASN A 6 -21.96 -63.96 38.37
N ARG A 7 -20.89 -64.75 38.38
CA ARG A 7 -19.82 -64.85 37.38
C ARG A 7 -20.22 -65.78 36.27
N SER A 8 -19.78 -65.50 35.03
CA SER A 8 -19.28 -66.58 34.18
C SER A 8 -18.29 -66.06 33.13
N ARG A 9 -17.22 -66.83 33.04
CA ARG A 9 -16.04 -66.68 32.15
C ARG A 9 -16.43 -67.02 30.71
N GLY A 10 -15.67 -66.46 29.74
CA GLY A 10 -15.70 -67.00 28.37
C GLY A 10 -14.86 -66.18 27.39
N TRP A 11 -13.61 -66.54 27.30
CA TRP A 11 -12.79 -66.74 26.09
C TRP A 11 -12.49 -65.60 25.14
N GLU A 12 -11.19 -65.37 25.09
CA GLU A 12 -10.38 -64.60 24.12
C GLU A 12 -10.66 -65.02 22.68
N GLN A 13 -10.80 -64.03 21.81
CA GLN A 13 -10.37 -64.14 20.41
C GLN A 13 -9.58 -62.88 20.05
N LEU A 14 -8.31 -63.06 19.90
CA LEU A 14 -7.35 -62.13 19.30
C LEU A 14 -7.63 -62.03 17.82
N MET A 15 -8.07 -60.85 17.34
CA MET A 15 -7.95 -60.48 15.94
C MET A 15 -6.92 -59.41 15.75
N PRO A 16 -6.02 -59.51 14.77
CA PRO A 16 -4.99 -58.54 14.55
C PRO A 16 -5.59 -57.27 13.92
N PHE A 17 -5.47 -56.14 14.58
CA PHE A 17 -5.71 -54.86 14.00
C PHE A 17 -4.63 -54.59 12.94
N ALA A 18 -4.97 -54.71 11.67
CA ALA A 18 -4.20 -54.16 10.60
C ALA A 18 -4.28 -52.61 10.69
N ALA A 19 -3.20 -51.98 11.13
CA ALA A 19 -3.06 -50.55 11.08
C ALA A 19 -2.96 -50.11 9.63
N ALA A 20 -4.07 -49.68 9.06
CA ALA A 20 -4.09 -48.92 7.81
C ALA A 20 -3.51 -47.54 8.11
N LEU A 21 -2.21 -47.37 7.85
CA LEU A 21 -1.56 -46.05 7.73
C LEU A 21 -2.20 -45.34 6.53
N LEU A 22 -3.23 -44.58 6.81
CA LEU A 22 -3.68 -43.51 5.90
C LEU A 22 -2.56 -42.45 5.84
N PHE A 23 -1.75 -42.54 4.82
CA PHE A 23 -0.97 -41.41 4.35
C PHE A 23 -1.96 -40.34 3.89
N SER A 24 -2.43 -39.51 4.81
CA SER A 24 -2.97 -38.20 4.49
C SER A 24 -1.82 -37.38 3.91
N GLY A 25 -1.75 -37.39 2.57
CA GLY A 25 -0.80 -36.58 1.84
C GLY A 25 -0.94 -35.13 2.29
N LEU A 26 0.13 -34.63 2.86
CA LEU A 26 0.38 -33.24 3.15
C LEU A 26 0.41 -32.46 1.83
N SER A 27 -0.74 -32.00 1.40
CA SER A 27 -0.84 -30.89 0.44
C SER A 27 -0.61 -29.59 1.19
N ASN A 28 0.57 -29.49 1.80
CA ASN A 28 1.03 -28.27 2.43
C ASN A 28 2.19 -27.72 1.63
N ALA A 29 2.02 -26.50 1.18
CA ALA A 29 3.01 -25.57 0.64
C ALA A 29 2.83 -25.10 -0.80
N ALA A 30 1.62 -25.07 -1.34
CA ALA A 30 1.40 -24.42 -2.64
C ALA A 30 1.56 -22.88 -2.57
N PHE A 31 1.41 -22.28 -1.39
CA PHE A 31 1.48 -20.81 -1.23
C PHE A 31 2.90 -20.22 -1.28
N ALA A 32 3.91 -20.96 -0.80
CA ALA A 32 5.30 -20.51 -0.85
C ALA A 32 5.99 -20.79 -2.20
N GLN A 33 5.31 -21.54 -3.09
CA GLN A 33 5.83 -21.93 -4.41
C GLN A 33 4.95 -21.43 -5.57
N GLY A 34 4.17 -20.35 -5.35
CA GLY A 34 3.50 -19.68 -6.45
C GLY A 34 4.46 -19.55 -7.64
N ASN A 35 3.95 -19.61 -8.85
CA ASN A 35 4.63 -19.65 -10.14
C ASN A 35 5.93 -18.82 -10.12
N ARG A 36 6.98 -19.38 -9.48
CA ARG A 36 8.32 -18.80 -9.47
C ARG A 36 8.84 -18.98 -10.87
N GLY A 37 8.81 -17.93 -11.65
CA GLY A 37 9.61 -17.83 -12.85
C GLY A 37 11.08 -18.24 -12.56
N PRO A 38 11.97 -18.29 -13.53
CA PRO A 38 13.35 -18.71 -13.34
C PRO A 38 13.93 -18.06 -12.09
N SER A 39 14.66 -18.84 -11.27
CA SER A 39 15.15 -18.38 -9.96
C SER A 39 15.97 -17.11 -10.12
N LYS A 40 15.44 -15.99 -9.61
CA LYS A 40 16.15 -14.71 -9.59
C LYS A 40 17.29 -14.78 -8.57
N PRO A 41 18.39 -14.04 -8.75
CA PRO A 41 19.49 -13.98 -7.78
C PRO A 41 18.98 -13.57 -6.39
N PRO A 42 19.67 -13.94 -5.28
CA PRO A 42 19.33 -13.46 -3.94
C PRO A 42 19.31 -11.91 -3.85
N ILE A 43 18.43 -11.39 -3.01
CA ILE A 43 18.49 -9.97 -2.63
C ILE A 43 19.45 -9.86 -1.44
N MET A 44 20.56 -9.13 -1.63
CA MET A 44 21.54 -8.87 -0.58
C MET A 44 21.22 -7.54 0.10
N LEU A 45 20.96 -7.59 1.39
CA LEU A 45 20.69 -6.40 2.20
C LEU A 45 21.92 -6.04 3.05
N GLU A 46 22.25 -4.76 3.14
CA GLU A 46 23.17 -4.19 4.11
C GLU A 46 22.54 -4.18 5.50
N SER A 47 21.26 -3.80 5.57
CA SER A 47 20.50 -3.74 6.83
C SER A 47 18.99 -3.81 6.59
N THR A 48 18.28 -4.20 7.65
CA THR A 48 16.82 -4.15 7.75
C THR A 48 16.42 -3.87 9.19
N GLY A 49 15.26 -3.29 9.40
CA GLY A 49 14.73 -2.99 10.72
C GLY A 49 13.44 -2.20 10.66
N ALA A 50 12.98 -1.74 11.81
CA ALA A 50 11.81 -0.88 11.89
C ALA A 50 11.96 0.12 13.04
N TYR A 51 11.23 1.24 12.95
CA TYR A 51 11.15 2.24 13.99
C TYR A 51 9.87 3.05 13.90
N GLU A 52 9.48 3.62 15.03
CA GLU A 52 8.30 4.46 15.12
C GLU A 52 8.63 5.93 14.87
N VAL A 53 7.65 6.67 14.33
CA VAL A 53 7.78 8.08 13.97
C VAL A 53 6.52 8.84 14.33
N GLY A 54 6.69 10.05 14.84
CA GLY A 54 5.58 10.91 15.22
C GLY A 54 4.87 10.45 16.49
N GLY A 55 3.58 10.72 16.53
CA GLY A 55 2.77 10.41 17.70
C GLY A 55 2.96 11.37 18.87
N LYS A 56 2.38 11.02 19.99
CA LYS A 56 2.46 11.79 21.23
C LYS A 56 2.49 10.88 22.46
N VAL A 57 2.93 11.42 23.56
CA VAL A 57 2.84 10.77 24.89
C VAL A 57 1.81 11.57 25.68
N ILE A 58 0.75 10.91 26.12
CA ILE A 58 -0.26 11.48 27.01
C ILE A 58 -0.14 10.91 28.41
N THR A 59 -0.43 11.73 29.40
CA THR A 59 -0.40 11.33 30.81
C THR A 59 -1.81 10.98 31.28
N LYS A 60 -1.92 9.95 32.08
CA LYS A 60 -3.21 9.57 32.69
C LYS A 60 -3.71 10.71 33.58
N PRO A 61 -4.98 11.15 33.44
CA PRO A 61 -5.49 12.31 34.19
C PRO A 61 -5.30 12.24 35.71
N ASP A 62 -5.49 11.06 36.30
CA ASP A 62 -5.46 10.83 37.73
C ASP A 62 -4.16 10.24 38.25
N ASP A 63 -3.17 10.01 37.39
CA ASP A 63 -1.88 9.42 37.77
C ASP A 63 -0.75 9.90 36.83
N PRO A 64 0.00 10.92 37.25
CA PRO A 64 1.07 11.51 36.43
C PRO A 64 2.26 10.56 36.17
N ASN A 65 2.34 9.43 36.89
CA ASN A 65 3.39 8.42 36.67
C ASN A 65 3.02 7.40 35.61
N GLN A 66 1.83 7.47 35.02
CA GLN A 66 1.39 6.60 33.94
C GLN A 66 1.20 7.37 32.64
N THR A 67 1.76 6.85 31.57
CA THR A 67 1.71 7.47 30.25
C THR A 67 1.24 6.48 29.19
N LEU A 68 0.72 7.01 28.08
CA LEU A 68 0.38 6.29 26.87
C LEU A 68 1.10 6.96 25.69
N SER A 69 1.99 6.22 25.03
CA SER A 69 2.60 6.60 23.76
C SER A 69 1.73 6.09 22.62
N CYS A 70 1.22 6.94 21.76
CA CYS A 70 0.16 6.60 20.81
C CYS A 70 0.17 7.50 19.57
N ASP A 71 -0.64 7.16 18.55
CA ASP A 71 -0.78 7.88 17.29
C ASP A 71 0.54 8.05 16.50
N HIS A 72 1.49 7.14 16.67
CA HIS A 72 2.73 7.08 15.88
C HIS A 72 2.50 6.31 14.58
N GLY A 73 3.37 6.52 13.59
CA GLY A 73 3.48 5.70 12.40
C GLY A 73 4.65 4.74 12.49
N ASN A 74 4.66 3.66 11.71
CA ASN A 74 5.71 2.66 11.64
C ASN A 74 6.43 2.70 10.30
N VAL A 75 7.74 2.78 10.31
CA VAL A 75 8.63 2.63 9.14
C VAL A 75 9.39 1.33 9.27
N GLU A 76 9.16 0.39 8.36
CA GLU A 76 10.03 -0.78 8.19
C GLU A 76 10.94 -0.55 6.98
N TYR A 77 12.25 -0.81 7.12
CA TYR A 77 13.23 -0.50 6.10
C TYR A 77 14.05 -1.69 5.67
N PHE A 78 14.44 -1.65 4.40
CA PHE A 78 15.28 -2.64 3.73
C PHE A 78 16.32 -1.90 2.89
N ILE A 79 17.59 -2.01 3.25
CA ILE A 79 18.68 -1.31 2.57
C ILE A 79 19.50 -2.31 1.77
N PRO A 80 19.52 -2.24 0.43
CA PRO A 80 20.34 -3.17 -0.36
C PRO A 80 21.82 -2.86 -0.23
N ALA A 81 22.66 -3.91 -0.31
CA ALA A 81 24.11 -3.80 -0.17
C ALA A 81 24.77 -2.87 -1.23
N LYS A 82 24.18 -2.81 -2.42
CA LYS A 82 24.53 -1.81 -3.45
C LYS A 82 23.34 -0.89 -3.64
N ARG A 83 23.38 0.23 -2.92
CA ARG A 83 22.21 1.11 -2.84
C ARG A 83 22.33 2.35 -3.73
N ARG A 84 21.17 2.83 -4.14
CA ARG A 84 20.99 4.17 -4.70
C ARG A 84 20.94 5.21 -3.58
N ILE A 85 21.20 6.47 -3.94
CA ILE A 85 21.16 7.60 -2.99
C ILE A 85 19.75 7.85 -2.49
N VAL A 86 18.75 7.76 -3.39
CA VAL A 86 17.35 8.03 -3.10
C VAL A 86 16.64 6.72 -2.79
N GLY A 87 15.92 6.67 -1.68
CA GLY A 87 15.06 5.55 -1.32
C GLY A 87 13.63 5.70 -1.83
N LEU A 88 12.84 4.64 -1.70
CA LEU A 88 11.41 4.63 -2.03
C LEU A 88 10.61 4.35 -0.76
N ILE A 89 9.77 5.30 -0.33
CA ILE A 89 8.76 5.05 0.70
C ILE A 89 7.48 4.59 0.03
N MET A 90 7.10 3.34 0.29
CA MET A 90 5.92 2.70 -0.30
C MET A 90 4.74 2.82 0.65
N TRP A 91 3.72 3.52 0.20
CA TRP A 91 2.57 3.92 1.01
C TRP A 91 1.26 3.56 0.32
N HIS A 92 0.60 2.54 0.83
CA HIS A 92 -0.77 2.22 0.46
C HIS A 92 -1.73 2.75 1.54
N SER A 93 -2.93 3.14 1.15
CA SER A 93 -3.91 3.65 2.10
C SER A 93 -4.35 2.59 3.11
N SER A 94 -4.56 1.36 2.69
CA SER A 94 -5.13 0.31 3.52
C SER A 94 -4.14 -0.78 3.98
N SER A 95 -3.03 -0.99 3.30
CA SER A 95 -2.05 -2.02 3.72
C SER A 95 -0.74 -1.94 2.97
N THR A 96 0.38 -2.10 3.69
CA THR A 96 1.70 -2.30 3.06
C THR A 96 1.87 -3.68 2.43
N LYS A 97 1.00 -4.65 2.74
CA LYS A 97 1.06 -6.02 2.18
C LYS A 97 0.98 -6.04 0.65
N VAL A 98 0.29 -5.07 0.04
CA VAL A 98 0.16 -4.98 -1.42
C VAL A 98 1.49 -4.73 -2.15
N TRP A 99 2.52 -4.27 -1.45
CA TRP A 99 3.86 -4.06 -2.01
C TRP A 99 4.73 -5.31 -1.95
N GLU A 100 4.33 -6.33 -1.16
CA GLU A 100 5.14 -7.53 -0.89
C GLU A 100 5.14 -8.49 -2.08
N ASN A 101 3.95 -8.82 -2.60
CA ASN A 101 3.76 -9.81 -3.64
C ASN A 101 2.67 -9.38 -4.62
N ARG A 102 2.72 -9.96 -5.82
CA ARG A 102 1.54 -10.04 -6.69
C ARG A 102 0.50 -10.98 -6.07
N TRP A 103 -0.72 -10.90 -6.55
CA TRP A 103 -1.82 -11.72 -6.06
C TRP A 103 -1.66 -13.22 -6.34
N ASP A 104 -0.87 -13.60 -7.35
CA ASP A 104 -0.49 -14.98 -7.69
C ASP A 104 0.78 -15.47 -6.97
N GLY A 105 1.29 -14.73 -5.99
CA GLY A 105 2.51 -15.04 -5.24
C GLY A 105 3.82 -14.64 -5.93
N GLY A 106 3.77 -13.99 -7.11
CA GLY A 106 4.94 -13.42 -7.75
C GLY A 106 5.55 -12.25 -6.96
N GLU A 107 6.75 -11.79 -7.35
CA GLU A 107 7.43 -10.67 -6.67
C GLU A 107 6.62 -9.38 -6.77
N GLY A 108 6.47 -8.69 -5.63
CA GLY A 108 5.90 -7.35 -5.55
C GLY A 108 6.95 -6.25 -5.68
N TYR A 109 6.50 -5.01 -5.64
CA TYR A 109 7.36 -3.84 -5.83
C TYR A 109 8.51 -3.75 -4.85
N LYS A 110 8.32 -4.14 -3.59
CA LYS A 110 9.41 -4.18 -2.60
C LYS A 110 10.61 -4.95 -3.15
N SER A 111 10.40 -6.20 -3.55
CA SER A 111 11.48 -7.06 -4.06
C SER A 111 12.05 -6.57 -5.39
N ILE A 112 11.19 -6.09 -6.31
CA ILE A 112 11.61 -5.55 -7.61
C ILE A 112 12.56 -4.37 -7.41
N PHE A 113 12.22 -3.39 -6.56
CA PHE A 113 13.03 -2.19 -6.36
C PHE A 113 14.27 -2.43 -5.50
N LEU A 114 14.22 -3.38 -4.55
CA LEU A 114 15.43 -3.84 -3.85
C LEU A 114 16.45 -4.44 -4.82
N ARG A 115 16.01 -5.23 -5.81
CA ARG A 115 16.89 -5.74 -6.88
C ARG A 115 17.47 -4.64 -7.77
N ARG A 116 16.71 -3.54 -7.93
CA ARG A 116 17.15 -2.35 -8.68
C ARG A 116 18.03 -1.41 -7.83
N GLY A 117 18.37 -1.80 -6.59
CA GLY A 117 19.27 -1.08 -5.70
C GLY A 117 18.61 0.07 -4.92
N TYR A 118 17.30 0.20 -4.94
CA TYR A 118 16.64 1.23 -4.14
C TYR A 118 16.46 0.78 -2.68
N PRO A 119 16.88 1.58 -1.67
CA PRO A 119 16.37 1.44 -0.32
C PRO A 119 14.85 1.49 -0.33
N VAL A 120 14.19 0.53 0.33
CA VAL A 120 12.73 0.48 0.40
C VAL A 120 12.29 0.65 1.84
N TYR A 121 11.32 1.53 2.03
CA TYR A 121 10.67 1.82 3.29
C TYR A 121 9.19 1.50 3.16
N LEU A 122 8.66 0.60 3.98
CA LEU A 122 7.23 0.33 4.07
C LEU A 122 6.63 1.18 5.18
N TRP A 123 5.64 1.99 4.85
CA TRP A 123 5.02 2.95 5.75
C TRP A 123 3.60 2.54 6.13
N ASP A 124 3.38 2.31 7.42
CA ASP A 124 2.05 2.27 8.03
C ASP A 124 1.85 3.57 8.83
N GLY A 125 0.92 4.41 8.40
CA GLY A 125 0.58 5.65 9.10
C GLY A 125 -0.14 5.39 10.43
N PRO A 126 -0.25 6.40 11.30
CA PRO A 126 -1.00 6.28 12.55
C PRO A 126 -2.37 5.63 12.37
N ARG A 127 -2.71 4.74 13.29
CA ARG A 127 -3.99 4.02 13.36
C ARG A 127 -4.19 2.98 12.26
N ILE A 128 -3.13 2.62 11.52
CA ILE A 128 -3.18 1.62 10.44
C ILE A 128 -2.15 0.53 10.68
N GLY A 129 -2.51 -0.71 10.42
CA GLY A 129 -1.60 -1.85 10.35
C GLY A 129 -0.71 -2.01 11.58
N ARG A 130 0.59 -1.93 11.41
CA ARG A 130 1.57 -2.04 12.51
C ARG A 130 1.60 -0.84 13.44
N ALA A 131 1.01 0.29 13.02
CA ALA A 131 0.89 1.53 13.78
C ALA A 131 -0.53 1.76 14.34
N ASN A 132 -1.25 0.70 14.66
CA ASN A 132 -2.66 0.75 15.08
C ASN A 132 -2.90 1.24 16.52
N TRP A 133 -1.87 1.75 17.23
CA TRP A 133 -1.97 2.17 18.62
C TRP A 133 -2.46 3.62 18.74
N SER A 134 -3.75 3.78 18.97
CA SER A 134 -4.41 5.10 19.02
C SER A 134 -4.42 5.70 20.42
N CYS A 135 -4.37 7.06 20.49
CA CYS A 135 -4.59 7.83 21.71
C CYS A 135 -6.08 7.94 22.10
N GLU A 136 -6.96 7.57 21.19
CA GLU A 136 -8.42 7.61 21.36
C GLU A 136 -9.00 6.23 21.09
N PRO A 137 -10.15 5.90 21.69
CA PRO A 137 -10.83 4.64 21.36
C PRO A 137 -11.17 4.60 19.87
N ILE A 138 -10.69 3.56 19.19
CA ILE A 138 -11.03 3.27 17.80
C ILE A 138 -11.77 1.95 17.77
N THR A 139 -12.92 1.95 17.11
CA THR A 139 -13.74 0.76 16.93
C THR A 139 -13.70 0.31 15.48
N TYR A 140 -13.27 -0.91 15.26
CA TYR A 140 -13.39 -1.57 13.98
C TYR A 140 -14.81 -2.12 13.80
N THR A 141 -15.44 -1.75 12.69
CA THR A 141 -16.75 -2.29 12.30
C THR A 141 -16.61 -3.12 11.03
N PRO A 142 -16.75 -4.45 11.10
CA PRO A 142 -16.68 -5.31 9.93
C PRO A 142 -17.70 -4.90 8.86
N THR A 143 -17.26 -4.77 7.62
CA THR A 143 -18.11 -4.35 6.51
C THR A 143 -17.90 -5.23 5.27
N TYR A 144 -19.01 -5.57 4.60
CA TYR A 144 -19.02 -6.43 3.42
C TYR A 144 -18.64 -5.64 2.16
N PHE A 145 -17.36 -5.42 1.91
CA PHE A 145 -16.87 -4.58 0.81
C PHE A 145 -16.26 -5.33 -0.38
N ASP A 146 -16.07 -6.64 -0.31
CA ASP A 146 -15.28 -7.35 -1.33
C ASP A 146 -15.84 -7.16 -2.74
N GLN A 147 -17.13 -7.39 -2.96
CA GLN A 147 -17.76 -7.23 -4.26
C GLN A 147 -17.86 -5.76 -4.70
N ARG A 148 -17.99 -4.84 -3.74
CA ARG A 148 -17.91 -3.39 -4.02
C ARG A 148 -16.51 -3.00 -4.49
N ASN A 149 -15.47 -3.53 -3.85
CA ASN A 149 -14.09 -3.28 -4.22
C ASN A 149 -13.71 -3.92 -5.56
N PHE A 150 -14.29 -5.07 -5.90
CA PHE A 150 -14.14 -5.67 -7.21
C PHE A 150 -14.47 -4.67 -8.34
N ALA A 151 -15.59 -3.98 -8.22
CA ALA A 151 -15.99 -2.96 -9.17
C ALA A 151 -15.15 -1.66 -9.03
N ALA A 152 -14.92 -1.21 -7.81
CA ALA A 152 -14.16 0.02 -7.54
C ALA A 152 -12.69 -0.08 -7.99
N TRP A 153 -12.08 -1.24 -7.86
CA TRP A 153 -10.70 -1.50 -8.30
C TRP A 153 -10.60 -1.92 -9.77
N ARG A 154 -11.72 -1.95 -10.47
CA ARG A 154 -11.83 -2.22 -11.92
C ARG A 154 -11.38 -3.63 -12.34
N PHE A 155 -11.55 -4.60 -11.46
CA PHE A 155 -11.41 -6.01 -11.84
C PHE A 155 -12.52 -6.43 -12.82
N GLY A 156 -13.71 -5.88 -12.64
CA GLY A 156 -14.87 -6.06 -13.48
C GLY A 156 -16.04 -5.19 -13.01
N VAL A 157 -17.19 -5.25 -13.67
CA VAL A 157 -18.38 -4.47 -13.32
C VAL A 157 -19.10 -5.06 -12.12
N THR A 158 -19.24 -6.39 -12.10
CA THR A 158 -19.94 -7.13 -11.05
C THR A 158 -19.25 -8.48 -10.86
N TYR A 159 -18.85 -8.80 -9.62
CA TYR A 159 -18.24 -10.09 -9.30
C TYR A 159 -19.21 -11.25 -9.61
N PRO A 160 -18.75 -12.36 -10.23
CA PRO A 160 -17.36 -12.64 -10.64
C PRO A 160 -17.07 -12.36 -12.13
N ASN A 161 -17.73 -11.38 -12.74
CA ASN A 161 -17.57 -11.06 -14.16
C ASN A 161 -16.34 -10.15 -14.37
N TRP A 162 -15.20 -10.75 -14.63
CA TRP A 162 -13.94 -10.07 -14.86
C TRP A 162 -13.93 -9.29 -16.17
N THR A 163 -13.30 -8.12 -16.18
CA THR A 163 -13.07 -7.36 -17.41
C THR A 163 -12.11 -8.15 -18.33
N PRO A 164 -12.47 -8.35 -19.62
CA PRO A 164 -11.57 -9.02 -20.56
C PRO A 164 -10.20 -8.36 -20.64
N GLY A 165 -9.12 -9.16 -20.50
CA GLY A 165 -7.75 -8.66 -20.54
C GLY A 165 -7.27 -7.96 -19.27
N VAL A 166 -8.06 -7.98 -18.17
CA VAL A 166 -7.62 -7.48 -16.87
C VAL A 166 -6.35 -8.19 -16.42
N GLN A 167 -5.40 -7.43 -15.92
CA GLN A 167 -4.10 -7.94 -15.45
C GLN A 167 -4.17 -8.51 -14.02
N PHE A 168 -5.22 -9.26 -13.74
CA PHE A 168 -5.43 -9.98 -12.49
C PHE A 168 -5.46 -11.49 -12.78
N PRO A 169 -4.96 -12.36 -11.89
CA PRO A 169 -4.97 -13.82 -12.11
C PRO A 169 -6.38 -14.40 -11.91
N THR A 170 -7.27 -14.16 -12.87
CA THR A 170 -8.73 -14.46 -12.81
C THR A 170 -9.06 -15.93 -12.68
N ALA A 171 -8.16 -16.82 -13.08
CA ALA A 171 -8.33 -18.28 -12.96
C ALA A 171 -7.92 -18.81 -11.58
N ASP A 172 -7.34 -17.97 -10.73
CA ASP A 172 -6.87 -18.34 -9.39
C ASP A 172 -7.78 -17.75 -8.31
N ALA A 173 -8.64 -18.61 -7.74
CA ALA A 173 -9.52 -18.19 -6.66
C ALA A 173 -8.77 -17.72 -5.40
N GLU A 174 -7.55 -18.25 -5.17
CA GLU A 174 -6.75 -17.83 -4.03
C GLU A 174 -6.15 -16.43 -4.23
N ALA A 175 -5.86 -16.02 -5.46
CA ALA A 175 -5.45 -14.65 -5.75
C ALA A 175 -6.53 -13.63 -5.33
N TRP A 176 -7.79 -13.93 -5.57
CA TRP A 176 -8.91 -13.12 -5.07
C TRP A 176 -8.97 -13.08 -3.54
N ASN A 177 -8.80 -14.23 -2.89
CA ASN A 177 -8.73 -14.31 -1.44
C ASN A 177 -7.56 -13.49 -0.87
N GLN A 178 -6.40 -13.51 -1.52
CA GLN A 178 -5.25 -12.69 -1.08
C GLN A 178 -5.51 -11.19 -1.26
N ALA A 179 -6.10 -10.78 -2.37
CA ALA A 179 -6.43 -9.38 -2.62
C ALA A 179 -7.42 -8.82 -1.58
N THR A 180 -8.44 -9.58 -1.20
CA THR A 180 -9.43 -9.15 -0.21
C THR A 180 -8.91 -9.16 1.22
N ARG A 181 -7.94 -10.04 1.55
CA ARG A 181 -7.32 -10.15 2.87
C ARG A 181 -6.11 -9.21 3.07
N ALA A 182 -5.56 -8.65 2.00
CA ALA A 182 -4.43 -7.71 2.08
C ALA A 182 -4.91 -6.30 2.44
N ARG A 183 -5.73 -6.19 3.48
CA ARG A 183 -6.35 -4.92 3.89
C ARG A 183 -6.28 -4.76 5.40
N TYR A 184 -6.13 -3.52 5.81
CA TYR A 184 -6.42 -3.04 7.16
C TYR A 184 -7.65 -2.16 7.10
N ASP A 185 -8.26 -1.85 8.23
CA ASP A 185 -9.30 -0.84 8.28
C ASP A 185 -8.71 0.56 8.09
N GLU A 186 -9.45 1.41 7.40
CA GLU A 186 -9.07 2.79 7.15
C GLU A 186 -10.07 3.73 7.83
N PHE A 187 -9.55 4.67 8.59
CA PHE A 187 -10.36 5.74 9.15
C PHE A 187 -10.30 6.94 8.20
N ASP A 188 -11.18 6.91 7.18
CA ASP A 188 -11.22 7.91 6.11
C ASP A 188 -11.90 9.21 6.58
N THR A 189 -11.28 9.86 7.55
CA THR A 189 -11.65 11.20 8.02
C THR A 189 -10.53 12.20 7.73
N LEU A 190 -10.86 13.48 7.58
CA LEU A 190 -9.86 14.52 7.38
C LEU A 190 -8.88 14.58 8.58
N ASP A 191 -9.38 14.46 9.80
CA ASP A 191 -8.56 14.49 11.02
C ASP A 191 -7.53 13.36 11.03
N ASN A 192 -7.95 12.15 10.64
CA ASN A 192 -7.02 11.02 10.55
C ASN A 192 -6.01 11.20 9.41
N ALA A 193 -6.42 11.77 8.28
CA ALA A 193 -5.51 12.07 7.18
C ALA A 193 -4.46 13.12 7.58
N LEU A 194 -4.86 14.16 8.33
CA LEU A 194 -3.94 15.17 8.85
C LEU A 194 -2.99 14.60 9.90
N LEU A 195 -3.48 13.73 10.78
CA LEU A 195 -2.64 13.00 11.74
C LEU A 195 -1.59 12.16 11.02
N GLN A 196 -1.98 11.43 9.98
CA GLN A 196 -1.05 10.65 9.16
C GLN A 196 -0.09 11.53 8.38
N ALA A 197 -0.53 12.70 7.93
CA ALA A 197 0.32 13.65 7.22
C ALA A 197 1.42 14.22 8.13
N ASP A 198 1.10 14.53 9.38
CA ASP A 198 2.10 15.01 10.35
C ASP A 198 3.16 13.94 10.66
N ALA A 199 2.75 12.70 10.89
CA ALA A 199 3.67 11.58 11.09
C ALA A 199 4.47 11.26 9.81
N GLY A 200 3.83 11.32 8.64
CA GLY A 200 4.47 11.11 7.33
C GLY A 200 5.53 12.18 7.03
N GLY A 201 5.27 13.44 7.36
CA GLY A 201 6.27 14.51 7.26
C GLY A 201 7.50 14.24 8.12
N GLN A 202 7.30 13.79 9.36
CA GLN A 202 8.40 13.40 10.25
C GLN A 202 9.15 12.15 9.74
N ALA A 203 8.44 11.20 9.11
CA ALA A 203 9.08 10.04 8.48
C ALA A 203 10.00 10.46 7.33
N ILE A 204 9.54 11.37 6.45
CA ILE A 204 10.35 11.94 5.37
C ILE A 204 11.60 12.63 5.93
N ASP A 205 11.44 13.43 6.98
CA ASP A 205 12.56 14.12 7.62
C ASP A 205 13.60 13.16 8.20
N LYS A 206 13.16 12.03 8.73
CA LYS A 206 14.03 11.02 9.39
C LYS A 206 14.68 10.05 8.41
N ILE A 207 14.00 9.66 7.34
CA ILE A 207 14.50 8.68 6.36
C ILE A 207 15.68 9.23 5.55
N GLY A 208 15.64 10.49 5.17
CA GLY A 208 16.57 11.11 4.23
C GLY A 208 15.97 11.23 2.82
N PRO A 209 16.82 11.37 1.78
CA PRO A 209 16.34 11.54 0.41
C PRO A 209 15.43 10.38 -0.04
N VAL A 210 14.17 10.68 -0.36
CA VAL A 210 13.16 9.65 -0.64
C VAL A 210 12.14 10.11 -1.69
N VAL A 211 11.68 9.15 -2.52
CA VAL A 211 10.52 9.29 -3.39
C VAL A 211 9.36 8.54 -2.76
N ALA A 212 8.21 9.19 -2.62
CA ALA A 212 6.99 8.52 -2.20
C ALA A 212 6.36 7.78 -3.39
N VAL A 213 6.22 6.46 -3.25
CA VAL A 213 5.49 5.59 -4.19
C VAL A 213 4.21 5.16 -3.50
N THR A 214 3.09 5.66 -3.98
CA THR A 214 1.83 5.59 -3.24
C THR A 214 0.71 4.99 -4.07
N ASN A 215 -0.35 4.57 -3.41
CA ASN A 215 -1.58 4.13 -4.07
C ASN A 215 -2.82 4.68 -3.37
N SER A 216 -3.85 4.96 -4.16
CA SER A 216 -5.17 5.35 -3.67
C SER A 216 -5.11 6.58 -2.75
N ALA A 217 -5.83 6.62 -1.64
CA ALA A 217 -5.79 7.70 -0.64
C ALA A 217 -4.37 7.98 -0.09
N GLY A 218 -3.45 7.00 -0.18
CA GLY A 218 -2.04 7.19 0.17
C GLY A 218 -1.36 8.29 -0.65
N GLY A 219 -1.76 8.50 -1.91
CA GLY A 219 -1.24 9.58 -2.74
C GLY A 219 -1.61 10.97 -2.20
N TRP A 220 -2.87 11.16 -1.83
CA TRP A 220 -3.32 12.40 -1.21
C TRP A 220 -2.63 12.66 0.14
N ARG A 221 -2.50 11.62 0.97
CA ARG A 221 -1.80 11.70 2.26
C ARG A 221 -0.32 12.03 2.10
N ALA A 222 0.32 11.52 1.04
CA ALA A 222 1.71 11.85 0.73
C ALA A 222 1.88 13.31 0.28
N LEU A 223 0.95 13.87 -0.49
CA LEU A 223 0.92 15.30 -0.80
C LEU A 223 0.83 16.14 0.49
N LEU A 224 -0.10 15.80 1.38
CA LEU A 224 -0.23 16.47 2.67
C LEU A 224 1.03 16.32 3.53
N SER A 225 1.67 15.14 3.55
CA SER A 225 2.92 14.90 4.29
C SER A 225 4.08 15.72 3.76
N ALA A 226 4.16 15.90 2.45
CA ALA A 226 5.19 16.76 1.84
C ALA A 226 5.05 18.23 2.26
N LEU A 227 3.81 18.70 2.51
CA LEU A 227 3.57 20.04 3.06
C LEU A 227 4.03 20.15 4.52
N LYS A 228 3.99 19.06 5.29
CA LYS A 228 4.37 18.99 6.71
C LYS A 228 5.87 18.74 6.93
N ALA A 229 6.56 18.14 5.96
CA ALA A 229 7.99 17.90 6.03
C ALA A 229 8.77 19.23 6.19
N LYS A 230 9.79 19.21 7.06
CA LYS A 230 10.65 20.36 7.37
C LYS A 230 11.95 20.36 6.56
N SER A 231 12.36 19.17 6.12
CA SER A 231 13.57 18.98 5.29
C SER A 231 13.24 19.01 3.79
N ASP A 232 14.26 19.10 2.96
CA ASP A 232 14.15 18.91 1.51
C ASP A 232 14.37 17.43 1.10
N ASN A 233 14.05 16.48 1.99
CA ASN A 233 14.24 15.05 1.74
C ASN A 233 13.23 14.45 0.76
N MET A 234 12.05 15.05 0.60
CA MET A 234 11.13 14.63 -0.46
C MET A 234 11.74 14.95 -1.83
N LYS A 235 12.06 13.93 -2.61
CA LYS A 235 12.69 14.03 -3.93
C LYS A 235 11.73 13.76 -5.07
N GLY A 236 10.53 13.29 -4.78
CA GLY A 236 9.48 13.06 -5.76
C GLY A 236 8.30 12.33 -5.18
N ILE A 237 7.17 12.39 -5.90
CA ILE A 237 5.97 11.61 -5.59
C ILE A 237 5.51 10.90 -6.86
N VAL A 238 5.31 9.59 -6.77
CA VAL A 238 4.61 8.80 -7.80
C VAL A 238 3.37 8.21 -7.17
N ALA A 239 2.21 8.73 -7.58
CA ALA A 239 0.93 8.39 -6.99
C ALA A 239 0.09 7.57 -7.98
N TYR A 240 -0.02 6.26 -7.70
CA TYR A 240 -0.90 5.37 -8.44
C TYR A 240 -2.34 5.58 -7.97
N GLU A 241 -3.22 5.95 -8.90
CA GLU A 241 -4.66 5.94 -8.69
C GLU A 241 -5.13 6.79 -7.50
N THR A 242 -4.51 7.94 -7.27
CA THR A 242 -4.95 8.82 -6.18
C THR A 242 -6.29 9.49 -6.50
N PRO A 243 -7.26 9.44 -5.56
CA PRO A 243 -8.54 10.13 -5.72
C PRO A 243 -8.53 11.56 -5.18
N GLY A 244 -7.52 11.95 -4.41
CA GLY A 244 -7.48 13.19 -3.67
C GLY A 244 -6.30 14.09 -4.03
N PHE A 245 -6.54 15.41 -3.96
CA PHE A 245 -5.56 16.43 -4.35
C PHE A 245 -5.61 17.62 -3.40
N VAL A 246 -4.54 18.39 -3.38
CA VAL A 246 -4.39 19.64 -2.64
C VAL A 246 -4.21 20.76 -3.64
N PHE A 247 -4.90 21.89 -3.45
CA PHE A 247 -4.85 23.05 -4.33
C PHE A 247 -4.49 24.31 -3.54
N PRO A 248 -3.90 25.33 -4.18
CA PRO A 248 -3.76 26.63 -3.53
C PRO A 248 -5.12 27.32 -3.40
N GLU A 249 -5.29 28.11 -2.36
CA GLU A 249 -6.51 28.91 -2.15
C GLU A 249 -6.82 29.77 -3.37
N GLY A 250 -8.08 29.77 -3.79
CA GLY A 250 -8.55 30.49 -4.96
C GLY A 250 -8.20 29.87 -6.31
N GLU A 251 -7.53 28.71 -6.34
CA GLU A 251 -7.24 27.96 -7.56
C GLU A 251 -7.73 26.51 -7.42
N GLY A 252 -8.19 25.93 -8.52
CA GLY A 252 -8.71 24.57 -8.54
C GLY A 252 -10.20 24.47 -8.16
N PRO A 253 -10.71 23.24 -7.93
CA PRO A 253 -12.09 23.00 -7.56
C PRO A 253 -12.40 23.51 -6.15
N GLU A 254 -13.68 23.83 -5.92
CA GLU A 254 -14.17 24.20 -4.59
C GLU A 254 -13.82 23.13 -3.55
N PRO A 255 -13.30 23.52 -2.38
CA PRO A 255 -12.97 22.59 -1.32
C PRO A 255 -14.20 21.82 -0.84
N LYS A 256 -14.01 20.53 -0.57
CA LYS A 256 -15.03 19.66 0.02
C LYS A 256 -14.55 19.19 1.40
N PRO A 257 -14.64 20.01 2.44
CA PRO A 257 -14.02 19.76 3.74
C PRO A 257 -14.48 18.46 4.42
N ASN A 258 -15.68 17.99 4.12
CA ASN A 258 -16.21 16.73 4.67
C ASN A 258 -16.00 15.53 3.74
N ALA A 259 -15.38 15.71 2.58
CA ALA A 259 -15.07 14.61 1.69
C ALA A 259 -13.82 13.86 2.21
N PRO A 260 -13.83 12.52 2.22
CA PRO A 260 -12.72 11.73 2.77
C PRO A 260 -11.38 11.92 2.04
N PHE A 261 -11.40 12.48 0.81
CA PHE A 261 -10.19 12.63 -0.03
C PHE A 261 -10.01 14.06 -0.58
N GLY A 262 -10.67 15.03 0.03
CA GLY A 262 -10.62 16.41 -0.47
C GLY A 262 -11.56 16.64 -1.68
N PRO A 263 -11.30 17.64 -2.56
CA PRO A 263 -10.10 18.49 -2.61
C PRO A 263 -9.93 19.39 -1.39
N ASN A 264 -8.68 19.59 -0.98
CA ASN A 264 -8.31 20.51 0.08
C ASN A 264 -7.67 21.76 -0.50
N SER A 265 -7.91 22.92 0.12
CA SER A 265 -7.20 24.15 -0.18
C SER A 265 -6.18 24.46 0.92
N VAL A 266 -5.03 24.98 0.50
CA VAL A 266 -3.96 25.42 1.39
C VAL A 266 -3.45 26.79 0.93
N PRO A 267 -2.85 27.61 1.81
CA PRO A 267 -2.19 28.84 1.41
C PRO A 267 -1.17 28.59 0.29
N LEU A 268 -1.10 29.50 -0.68
CA LEU A 268 -0.18 29.38 -1.82
C LEU A 268 1.27 29.12 -1.36
N ALA A 269 1.71 29.78 -0.30
CA ALA A 269 3.07 29.61 0.24
C ALA A 269 3.34 28.15 0.69
N GLU A 270 2.34 27.45 1.21
CA GLU A 270 2.45 26.02 1.53
C GLU A 270 2.45 25.17 0.26
N PHE A 271 1.52 25.46 -0.66
CA PHE A 271 1.43 24.73 -1.93
C PHE A 271 2.75 24.76 -2.71
N MET A 272 3.48 25.87 -2.67
CA MET A 272 4.78 26.01 -3.32
C MET A 272 5.82 24.96 -2.90
N LYS A 273 5.64 24.27 -1.77
CA LYS A 273 6.49 23.12 -1.43
C LYS A 273 6.38 21.99 -2.43
N LEU A 274 5.20 21.79 -3.02
CA LEU A 274 4.94 20.74 -4.02
C LEU A 274 5.58 21.03 -5.38
N THR A 275 6.04 22.26 -5.63
CA THR A 275 6.75 22.63 -6.86
C THR A 275 8.25 22.34 -6.81
N LYS A 276 8.79 21.94 -5.64
CA LYS A 276 10.22 21.75 -5.43
C LYS A 276 10.76 20.39 -5.89
N PHE A 277 9.90 19.45 -6.23
CA PHE A 277 10.26 18.10 -6.66
C PHE A 277 9.28 17.60 -7.73
N PRO A 278 9.71 16.66 -8.59
CA PRO A 278 8.85 16.11 -9.63
C PRO A 278 7.73 15.24 -9.06
N ILE A 279 6.57 15.31 -9.70
CA ILE A 279 5.38 14.54 -9.34
C ILE A 279 4.85 13.79 -10.57
N GLN A 280 4.50 12.51 -10.42
CA GLN A 280 3.82 11.75 -11.44
C GLN A 280 2.53 11.13 -10.88
N MET A 281 1.42 11.41 -11.54
CA MET A 281 0.12 10.79 -11.27
C MET A 281 -0.11 9.67 -12.28
N VAL A 282 -0.21 8.42 -11.80
CA VAL A 282 -0.31 7.23 -12.66
C VAL A 282 -1.69 6.62 -12.55
N PHE A 283 -2.31 6.30 -13.69
CA PHE A 283 -3.60 5.63 -13.75
C PHE A 283 -3.55 4.40 -14.65
N GLY A 284 -4.23 3.35 -14.25
CA GLY A 284 -4.39 2.11 -15.00
C GLY A 284 -5.42 2.22 -16.12
N ASP A 285 -5.95 1.07 -16.51
CA ASP A 285 -6.91 0.94 -17.61
C ASP A 285 -8.37 0.87 -17.10
N ASN A 286 -9.31 0.80 -18.02
CA ASN A 286 -10.75 0.61 -17.75
C ASN A 286 -11.37 1.69 -16.85
N THR A 287 -10.84 2.90 -16.86
CA THR A 287 -11.27 4.01 -15.98
C THR A 287 -12.69 4.50 -16.26
N ASN A 288 -13.28 4.14 -17.41
CA ASN A 288 -14.64 4.46 -17.79
C ASN A 288 -15.63 3.31 -17.49
N VAL A 289 -15.14 2.17 -16.97
CA VAL A 289 -15.99 0.99 -16.72
C VAL A 289 -16.64 1.11 -15.34
N GLY A 290 -17.95 1.04 -15.29
CA GLY A 290 -18.76 0.89 -14.08
C GLY A 290 -19.03 2.17 -13.28
N ARG A 291 -18.14 3.14 -13.21
CA ARG A 291 -18.33 4.42 -12.49
C ARG A 291 -17.51 5.55 -13.11
N PRO A 292 -18.06 6.76 -13.21
CA PRO A 292 -17.33 7.93 -13.72
C PRO A 292 -16.20 8.39 -12.78
N PHE A 293 -16.15 7.90 -11.57
CA PHE A 293 -15.24 8.32 -10.48
C PHE A 293 -13.77 8.39 -10.91
N TRP A 294 -13.26 7.38 -11.64
CA TRP A 294 -11.85 7.38 -12.05
C TRP A 294 -11.58 8.33 -13.21
N ALA A 295 -12.53 8.53 -14.11
CA ALA A 295 -12.42 9.56 -15.15
C ALA A 295 -12.40 10.97 -14.54
N GLU A 296 -13.21 11.21 -13.50
CA GLU A 296 -13.19 12.46 -12.73
C GLU A 296 -11.85 12.64 -11.99
N ALA A 297 -11.32 11.60 -11.37
CA ALA A 297 -10.02 11.63 -10.69
C ALA A 297 -8.87 11.97 -11.64
N ILE A 298 -8.88 11.42 -12.87
CA ILE A 298 -7.92 11.77 -13.92
C ILE A 298 -8.06 13.26 -14.32
N GLY A 299 -9.29 13.76 -14.43
CA GLY A 299 -9.57 15.18 -14.67
C GLY A 299 -8.97 16.08 -13.59
N LEU A 300 -9.18 15.70 -12.32
CA LEU A 300 -8.59 16.41 -11.18
C LEU A 300 -7.06 16.33 -11.16
N ALA A 301 -6.48 15.17 -11.50
CA ALA A 301 -5.02 15.01 -11.62
C ALA A 301 -4.43 15.95 -12.67
N ARG A 302 -5.07 16.07 -13.83
CA ARG A 302 -4.64 17.01 -14.88
C ARG A 302 -4.74 18.46 -14.42
N THR A 303 -5.81 18.83 -13.72
CA THR A 303 -5.97 20.16 -13.12
C THR A 303 -4.88 20.43 -12.10
N PHE A 304 -4.61 19.49 -11.19
CA PHE A 304 -3.55 19.59 -10.20
C PHE A 304 -2.18 19.77 -10.84
N CYS A 305 -1.80 18.91 -11.79
CA CYS A 305 -0.52 19.03 -12.48
C CYS A 305 -0.42 20.34 -13.27
N GLY A 306 -1.51 20.80 -13.89
CA GLY A 306 -1.55 22.10 -14.56
C GLY A 306 -1.26 23.26 -13.60
N ILE A 307 -1.77 23.20 -12.38
CA ILE A 307 -1.52 24.22 -11.33
C ILE A 307 -0.08 24.15 -10.83
N VAL A 308 0.42 22.95 -10.47
CA VAL A 308 1.83 22.75 -10.07
C VAL A 308 2.78 23.34 -11.13
N ASN A 309 2.54 23.04 -12.40
CA ASN A 309 3.39 23.49 -13.52
C ASN A 309 3.30 25.01 -13.74
N ARG A 310 2.12 25.62 -13.59
CA ARG A 310 1.97 27.09 -13.65
C ARG A 310 2.79 27.81 -12.58
N HIS A 311 2.96 27.19 -11.42
CA HIS A 311 3.78 27.69 -10.32
C HIS A 311 5.25 27.26 -10.41
N GLY A 312 5.71 26.78 -11.57
CA GLY A 312 7.11 26.46 -11.84
C GLY A 312 7.56 25.09 -11.35
N GLY A 313 6.62 24.20 -10.96
CA GLY A 313 6.91 22.81 -10.62
C GLY A 313 6.99 21.88 -11.83
N ASP A 314 7.08 20.60 -11.57
CA ASP A 314 7.19 19.52 -12.57
C ASP A 314 6.21 18.40 -12.22
N CYS A 315 5.04 18.39 -12.84
CA CYS A 315 3.99 17.40 -12.61
C CYS A 315 3.48 16.85 -13.95
N GLU A 316 3.37 15.52 -14.03
CA GLU A 316 2.85 14.84 -15.20
C GLU A 316 1.78 13.79 -14.84
N VAL A 317 0.86 13.52 -15.76
CA VAL A 317 -0.12 12.44 -15.66
C VAL A 317 0.26 11.36 -16.66
N LEU A 318 0.46 10.14 -16.17
CA LEU A 318 0.69 8.96 -16.99
C LEU A 318 -0.55 8.05 -16.96
N LEU A 319 -1.12 7.80 -18.12
CA LEU A 319 -2.07 6.70 -18.27
C LEU A 319 -1.31 5.48 -18.78
N LEU A 320 -1.36 4.36 -18.07
CA LEU A 320 -0.63 3.13 -18.45
C LEU A 320 -1.00 2.65 -19.87
N PRO A 321 -2.27 2.78 -20.34
CA PRO A 321 -2.61 2.48 -21.74
C PRO A 321 -1.83 3.31 -22.78
N ASP A 322 -1.43 4.54 -22.45
CA ASP A 322 -0.71 5.41 -23.40
C ASP A 322 0.73 4.94 -23.67
N VAL A 323 1.27 4.12 -22.76
CA VAL A 323 2.58 3.45 -22.91
C VAL A 323 2.46 1.97 -23.26
N GLY A 324 1.27 1.53 -23.72
CA GLY A 324 1.01 0.17 -24.18
C GLY A 324 0.69 -0.84 -23.09
N LEU A 325 0.59 -0.42 -21.82
CA LEU A 325 0.22 -1.28 -20.68
C LEU A 325 -1.29 -1.25 -20.49
N ARG A 326 -1.94 -2.36 -20.87
CA ARG A 326 -3.40 -2.46 -20.86
C ARG A 326 -3.90 -3.45 -19.83
N GLY A 327 -5.16 -3.27 -19.41
CA GLY A 327 -5.84 -4.13 -18.45
C GLY A 327 -5.39 -3.92 -17.01
N ASN A 328 -4.56 -2.94 -16.71
CA ASN A 328 -4.12 -2.64 -15.36
C ASN A 328 -5.27 -2.15 -14.47
N THR A 329 -5.30 -2.69 -13.28
CA THR A 329 -6.31 -2.43 -12.25
C THR A 329 -5.96 -1.20 -11.41
N HIS A 330 -6.78 -0.92 -10.40
CA HIS A 330 -6.46 0.07 -9.36
C HIS A 330 -5.15 -0.21 -8.62
N ILE A 331 -4.66 -1.44 -8.67
CA ILE A 331 -3.48 -1.90 -7.94
C ILE A 331 -2.44 -2.40 -8.95
N ALA A 332 -2.10 -1.56 -9.93
CA ALA A 332 -1.25 -1.89 -11.07
C ALA A 332 0.12 -2.50 -10.69
N PHE A 333 0.66 -2.12 -9.54
CA PHE A 333 1.93 -2.62 -9.00
C PHE A 333 1.84 -4.05 -8.42
N ALA A 334 0.64 -4.62 -8.29
CA ALA A 334 0.39 -6.02 -7.91
C ALA A 334 -0.28 -6.84 -9.04
N ASP A 335 -0.51 -6.24 -10.19
CA ASP A 335 -1.03 -6.88 -11.38
C ASP A 335 -0.02 -7.86 -12.01
N LEU A 336 -0.47 -8.73 -12.92
CA LEU A 336 0.37 -9.74 -13.58
C LEU A 336 1.57 -9.16 -14.32
N ASN A 337 1.42 -7.95 -14.88
CA ASN A 337 2.47 -7.22 -15.60
C ASN A 337 3.20 -6.19 -14.73
N ASN A 338 3.23 -6.36 -13.42
CA ASN A 338 3.80 -5.39 -12.47
C ASN A 338 5.27 -5.05 -12.74
N GLU A 339 6.06 -5.95 -13.33
CA GLU A 339 7.44 -5.65 -13.73
C GLU A 339 7.49 -4.59 -14.82
N ALA A 340 6.60 -4.67 -15.83
CA ALA A 340 6.51 -3.66 -16.88
C ALA A 340 6.03 -2.31 -16.32
N VAL A 341 5.10 -2.32 -15.34
CA VAL A 341 4.69 -1.10 -14.63
C VAL A 341 5.85 -0.53 -13.81
N ALA A 342 6.66 -1.39 -13.18
CA ALA A 342 7.87 -0.97 -12.45
C ALA A 342 8.95 -0.41 -13.40
N ASP A 343 8.99 -0.87 -14.65
CA ASP A 343 9.90 -0.31 -15.66
C ASP A 343 9.53 1.13 -16.00
N GLU A 344 8.25 1.47 -16.09
CA GLU A 344 7.82 2.86 -16.30
C GLU A 344 8.23 3.76 -15.12
N LEU A 345 8.09 3.27 -13.88
CA LEU A 345 8.59 3.99 -12.71
C LEU A 345 10.11 4.16 -12.76
N SER A 346 10.87 3.12 -13.15
CA SER A 346 12.33 3.22 -13.29
C SER A 346 12.75 4.22 -14.37
N LYS A 347 12.06 4.26 -15.50
CA LYS A 347 12.29 5.25 -16.57
C LYS A 347 12.02 6.67 -16.06
N TRP A 348 10.97 6.87 -15.26
CA TRP A 348 10.67 8.15 -14.66
C TRP A 348 11.76 8.58 -13.67
N LEU A 349 12.17 7.70 -12.75
CA LEU A 349 13.25 7.97 -11.80
C LEU A 349 14.54 8.36 -12.53
N GLN A 350 14.87 7.66 -13.62
CA GLN A 350 16.03 7.96 -14.46
C GLN A 350 15.92 9.34 -15.12
N ARG A 351 14.77 9.66 -15.76
CA ARG A 351 14.55 10.97 -16.39
C ARG A 351 14.68 12.12 -15.40
N LYS A 352 14.31 11.88 -14.13
CA LYS A 352 14.40 12.89 -13.06
C LYS A 352 15.74 12.87 -12.32
N GLY A 353 16.70 12.02 -12.72
CA GLY A 353 18.04 11.94 -12.10
C GLY A 353 18.02 11.38 -10.67
N LEU A 354 17.00 10.55 -10.36
CA LEU A 354 16.76 9.98 -9.03
C LEU A 354 17.25 8.53 -8.92
N ASP A 355 18.07 8.09 -9.87
CA ASP A 355 18.56 6.70 -9.99
C ASP A 355 20.07 6.56 -9.73
N LYS A 356 20.73 7.58 -9.20
CA LYS A 356 22.17 7.56 -8.95
C LYS A 356 22.56 6.57 -7.86
N LEU A 357 23.63 5.82 -8.07
CA LEU A 357 24.21 4.93 -7.05
C LEU A 357 24.96 5.74 -5.98
N ALA A 358 24.95 5.23 -4.77
CA ALA A 358 25.78 5.79 -3.71
C ALA A 358 27.25 5.43 -3.96
N GLY A 359 28.11 6.45 -3.98
CA GLY A 359 29.55 6.28 -4.23
C GLY A 359 29.99 6.51 -5.67
N GLU A 360 29.08 6.84 -6.58
CA GLU A 360 29.33 7.47 -7.87
C GLU A 360 29.12 9.01 -7.73
#